data_3111d8c93357fd601fef2f011dc05342
#
_entry.id   3111d8c93357fd601fef2f011dc05342
#
_cell.length_a   1.000
_cell.length_b   1.000
_cell.length_c   1.000
_cell.angle_alpha   90.00
_cell.angle_beta   90.00
_cell.angle_gamma   90.00
#
_symmetry.space_group_name_H-M   'P 1'
#
loop_
_entity.id
_entity.type
_entity.pdbx_description
1 polymer ?
#
loop_
_entity_poly.entity_id
_entity_poly.type
_entity_poly.pdbx_seq_one_letter_code
_entity_poly.pdbx_strand_id
1 'polypeptide(L)'
;MNKAMNSCSLCGQCTVTCPNGFDMSQVCRSARENMVSTDKMPLAPHEFALMDMLFSNSEAFLCKPQPGFDICRYVFFPGCQAGAIAPDVVMDVYEDLCRRVEGGVALILGCCGAISEWAGRYEMTEKVNEQLKQELAKLGDPAIIAGCPSCMKQLKESTGAVVTGVWEILKEIGLPETARGLEVPVAIHDACGARGDVHTQDTIRELLT
;
A
#
# COMPACT_ATOMS: atom_id res chain seq x y z
N MET A 1 -2.55 -0.17 29.69
CA MET A 1 -1.40 -0.31 28.77
C MET A 1 -1.83 -0.83 27.40
N ASN A 2 -2.52 -1.97 27.28
CA ASN A 2 -2.91 -2.56 25.99
C ASN A 2 -3.69 -1.60 25.08
N LYS A 3 -4.67 -0.82 25.60
CA LYS A 3 -5.45 0.13 24.81
C LYS A 3 -4.56 1.21 24.19
N ALA A 4 -3.61 1.80 24.95
CA ALA A 4 -2.74 2.84 24.45
C ALA A 4 -1.82 2.32 23.31
N MET A 5 -1.22 1.13 23.48
CA MET A 5 -0.36 0.53 22.45
C MET A 5 -1.12 0.18 21.19
N ASN A 6 -2.38 -0.27 21.30
CA ASN A 6 -3.22 -0.60 20.14
C ASN A 6 -3.91 0.62 19.50
N SER A 7 -3.92 1.78 20.15
CA SER A 7 -4.48 3.03 19.59
C SER A 7 -3.48 3.80 18.71
N CYS A 8 -2.21 3.42 18.70
CA CYS A 8 -1.20 4.07 17.88
C CYS A 8 -1.37 3.67 16.40
N SER A 9 -1.40 4.65 15.48
CA SER A 9 -1.46 4.41 14.03
C SER A 9 -0.12 4.08 13.39
N LEU A 10 0.96 4.02 14.17
CA LEU A 10 2.34 3.79 13.73
C LEU A 10 2.81 4.78 12.63
N CYS A 11 2.28 5.99 12.61
CA CYS A 11 2.57 6.99 11.57
C CYS A 11 3.94 7.66 11.69
N GLY A 12 4.68 7.44 12.79
CA GLY A 12 6.02 8.03 12.99
C GLY A 12 6.05 9.52 13.35
N GLN A 13 4.90 10.23 13.43
CA GLN A 13 4.89 11.68 13.70
C GLN A 13 5.58 12.04 15.02
N CYS A 14 5.42 11.22 16.05
CA CYS A 14 6.08 11.45 17.32
C CYS A 14 7.62 11.37 17.22
N THR A 15 8.15 10.54 16.33
CA THR A 15 9.60 10.45 16.07
C THR A 15 10.13 11.71 15.41
N VAL A 16 9.41 12.21 14.40
CA VAL A 16 9.78 13.44 13.65
C VAL A 16 9.78 14.68 14.56
N THR A 17 8.83 14.75 15.50
CA THR A 17 8.71 15.89 16.42
C THR A 17 9.55 15.77 17.69
N CYS A 18 10.09 14.58 17.97
CA CYS A 18 10.86 14.35 19.17
C CYS A 18 12.29 14.90 19.06
N PRO A 19 12.73 15.84 19.93
CA PRO A 19 14.09 16.38 19.86
C PRO A 19 15.18 15.33 20.10
N ASN A 20 14.83 14.20 20.71
CA ASN A 20 15.75 13.09 20.99
C ASN A 20 15.62 11.93 19.97
N GLY A 21 14.80 12.08 18.93
CA GLY A 21 14.59 11.04 17.90
C GLY A 21 13.94 9.75 18.44
N PHE A 22 13.19 9.83 19.57
CA PHE A 22 12.58 8.65 20.18
C PHE A 22 11.42 8.12 19.31
N ASP A 23 11.51 6.82 18.92
CA ASP A 23 10.51 6.18 18.09
C ASP A 23 9.45 5.44 18.92
N MET A 24 8.36 6.16 19.22
CA MET A 24 7.20 5.59 19.91
C MET A 24 6.46 4.56 19.04
N SER A 25 6.54 4.66 17.72
CA SER A 25 5.87 3.70 16.83
C SER A 25 6.53 2.32 16.94
N GLN A 26 7.85 2.27 17.07
CA GLN A 26 8.58 1.03 17.29
C GLN A 26 8.24 0.41 18.67
N VAL A 27 8.14 1.23 19.71
CA VAL A 27 7.70 0.75 21.04
C VAL A 27 6.30 0.13 20.99
N CYS A 28 5.35 0.80 20.29
CA CYS A 28 3.99 0.26 20.12
C CYS A 28 3.98 -1.04 19.33
N ARG A 29 4.80 -1.14 18.27
CA ARG A 29 4.96 -2.34 17.46
C ARG A 29 5.47 -3.51 18.32
N SER A 30 6.61 -3.34 18.99
CA SER A 30 7.21 -4.37 19.86
C SER A 30 6.26 -4.79 21.00
N ALA A 31 5.49 -3.86 21.55
CA ALA A 31 4.47 -4.19 22.54
C ALA A 31 3.34 -5.08 21.97
N ARG A 32 2.89 -4.81 20.72
CA ARG A 32 1.88 -5.64 20.03
C ARG A 32 2.41 -7.04 19.73
N GLU A 33 3.65 -7.14 19.24
CA GLU A 33 4.34 -8.41 18.98
C GLU A 33 4.42 -9.25 20.26
N ASN A 34 4.82 -8.64 21.36
CA ASN A 34 4.86 -9.31 22.67
C ASN A 34 3.46 -9.74 23.14
N MET A 35 2.43 -8.92 22.91
CA MET A 35 1.06 -9.30 23.26
C MET A 35 0.58 -10.49 22.41
N VAL A 36 0.95 -10.56 21.14
CA VAL A 36 0.63 -11.69 20.26
C VAL A 36 1.35 -12.95 20.69
N SER A 37 2.67 -12.88 20.91
CA SER A 37 3.49 -14.04 21.29
C SER A 37 3.16 -14.61 22.67
N THR A 38 2.49 -13.82 23.52
CA THR A 38 2.08 -14.22 24.87
C THR A 38 0.58 -14.46 25.02
N ASP A 39 -0.17 -14.53 23.89
CA ASP A 39 -1.65 -14.67 23.84
C ASP A 39 -2.41 -13.62 24.67
N LYS A 40 -1.84 -12.41 24.77
CA LYS A 40 -2.43 -11.28 25.50
C LYS A 40 -2.94 -10.16 24.60
N MET A 41 -2.90 -10.36 23.28
CA MET A 41 -3.46 -9.41 22.33
C MET A 41 -4.98 -9.45 22.41
N PRO A 42 -5.65 -8.29 22.66
CA PRO A 42 -7.10 -8.22 22.56
C PRO A 42 -7.55 -8.52 21.13
N LEU A 43 -8.60 -9.30 20.95
CA LEU A 43 -9.11 -9.69 19.63
C LEU A 43 -9.61 -8.47 18.82
N ALA A 44 -10.42 -7.64 19.45
CA ALA A 44 -11.17 -6.58 18.78
C ALA A 44 -10.37 -5.49 18.02
N PRO A 45 -9.19 -5.01 18.46
CA PRO A 45 -8.56 -3.86 17.83
C PRO A 45 -8.19 -4.03 16.37
N HIS A 46 -7.84 -5.25 15.96
CA HIS A 46 -7.31 -5.51 14.61
C HIS A 46 -8.07 -6.59 13.85
N GLU A 47 -9.04 -7.24 14.47
CA GLU A 47 -9.70 -8.45 13.94
C GLU A 47 -10.35 -8.20 12.59
N PHE A 48 -11.19 -7.17 12.47
CA PHE A 48 -11.85 -6.84 11.21
C PHE A 48 -10.86 -6.63 10.06
N ALA A 49 -9.84 -5.81 10.29
CA ALA A 49 -8.86 -5.50 9.26
C ALA A 49 -7.97 -6.72 8.90
N LEU A 50 -7.71 -7.61 9.84
CA LEU A 50 -7.01 -8.88 9.57
C LEU A 50 -7.88 -9.85 8.76
N MET A 51 -9.18 -9.92 9.04
CA MET A 51 -10.12 -10.73 8.26
C MET A 51 -10.26 -10.20 6.83
N ASP A 52 -10.38 -8.88 6.68
CA ASP A 52 -10.41 -8.22 5.36
C ASP A 52 -9.12 -8.50 4.56
N MET A 53 -7.95 -8.44 5.20
CA MET A 53 -6.69 -8.82 4.58
C MET A 53 -6.67 -10.29 4.13
N LEU A 54 -7.14 -11.21 4.98
CA LEU A 54 -7.19 -12.64 4.63
C LEU A 54 -8.11 -12.88 3.45
N PHE A 55 -9.29 -12.27 3.43
CA PHE A 55 -10.22 -12.33 2.31
C PHE A 55 -9.62 -11.78 1.02
N SER A 56 -8.98 -10.59 1.11
CA SER A 56 -8.32 -9.95 -0.04
C SER A 56 -7.18 -10.78 -0.63
N ASN A 57 -6.53 -11.64 0.16
CA ASN A 57 -5.41 -12.48 -0.26
C ASN A 57 -5.80 -13.96 -0.49
N SER A 58 -7.07 -14.28 -0.45
CA SER A 58 -7.60 -15.62 -0.74
C SER A 58 -8.69 -15.55 -1.82
N GLU A 59 -9.93 -15.35 -1.43
CA GLU A 59 -11.09 -15.46 -2.32
C GLU A 59 -11.22 -14.28 -3.29
N ALA A 60 -10.78 -13.08 -2.88
CA ALA A 60 -10.80 -11.87 -3.70
C ALA A 60 -9.45 -11.58 -4.39
N PHE A 61 -8.45 -12.46 -4.23
CA PHE A 61 -7.13 -12.24 -4.82
C PHE A 61 -7.15 -12.40 -6.34
N LEU A 62 -6.57 -11.44 -7.05
CA LEU A 62 -6.37 -11.49 -8.48
C LEU A 62 -4.92 -11.14 -8.82
N CYS A 63 -4.30 -11.96 -9.67
CA CYS A 63 -3.02 -11.65 -10.30
C CYS A 63 -3.11 -12.04 -11.78
N LYS A 64 -3.02 -11.04 -12.68
CA LYS A 64 -3.11 -11.28 -14.13
C LYS A 64 -2.18 -10.37 -14.91
N PRO A 65 -1.48 -10.89 -15.94
CA PRO A 65 -0.77 -10.06 -16.89
C PRO A 65 -1.76 -9.24 -17.73
N GLN A 66 -1.28 -8.14 -18.32
CA GLN A 66 -2.04 -7.41 -19.33
C GLN A 66 -2.32 -8.32 -20.52
N PRO A 67 -3.53 -8.32 -21.08
CA PRO A 67 -3.84 -9.09 -22.28
C PRO A 67 -2.86 -8.80 -23.43
N GLY A 68 -2.28 -9.87 -23.99
CA GLY A 68 -1.27 -9.78 -25.05
C GLY A 68 0.19 -9.75 -24.55
N PHE A 69 0.41 -9.83 -23.24
CA PHE A 69 1.73 -9.89 -22.62
C PHE A 69 1.86 -11.16 -21.77
N ASP A 70 2.90 -11.95 -21.98
CA ASP A 70 3.26 -13.08 -21.10
C ASP A 70 4.08 -12.58 -19.89
N ILE A 71 4.91 -11.57 -20.12
CA ILE A 71 5.72 -10.88 -19.11
C ILE A 71 5.43 -9.39 -19.19
N CYS A 72 5.22 -8.77 -18.05
CA CYS A 72 4.94 -7.34 -17.94
C CYS A 72 6.13 -6.62 -17.29
N ARG A 73 6.45 -5.44 -17.80
CA ARG A 73 7.48 -4.57 -17.20
C ARG A 73 7.04 -4.01 -15.87
N TYR A 74 5.73 -3.79 -15.71
CA TYR A 74 5.12 -3.22 -14.51
C TYR A 74 3.97 -4.08 -14.00
N VAL A 75 3.63 -3.92 -12.72
CA VAL A 75 2.39 -4.41 -12.13
C VAL A 75 1.72 -3.29 -11.36
N PHE A 76 0.45 -3.03 -11.63
CA PHE A 76 -0.35 -2.09 -10.85
C PHE A 76 -0.92 -2.80 -9.61
N PHE A 77 -0.60 -2.25 -8.44
CA PHE A 77 -1.08 -2.69 -7.13
C PHE A 77 -1.85 -1.52 -6.47
N PRO A 78 -3.16 -1.37 -6.70
CA PRO A 78 -3.95 -0.24 -6.19
C PRO A 78 -4.08 -0.25 -4.66
N GLY A 79 -3.94 -1.43 -4.04
CA GLY A 79 -4.22 -1.68 -2.64
C GLY A 79 -5.66 -2.14 -2.38
N CYS A 80 -5.86 -2.87 -1.28
CA CYS A 80 -7.14 -3.52 -0.95
C CYS A 80 -8.29 -2.52 -0.79
N GLN A 81 -8.06 -1.38 -0.14
CA GLN A 81 -9.12 -0.39 0.11
C GLN A 81 -9.58 0.31 -1.18
N ALA A 82 -8.67 0.64 -2.09
CA ALA A 82 -9.03 1.25 -3.36
C ALA A 82 -9.90 0.29 -4.20
N GLY A 83 -9.52 -0.98 -4.27
CA GLY A 83 -10.29 -2.01 -4.97
C GLY A 83 -11.67 -2.25 -4.37
N ALA A 84 -11.82 -2.12 -3.05
CA ALA A 84 -13.11 -2.32 -2.37
C ALA A 84 -14.04 -1.10 -2.46
N ILE A 85 -13.49 0.12 -2.37
CA ILE A 85 -14.28 1.35 -2.27
C ILE A 85 -14.61 1.96 -3.64
N ALA A 86 -13.66 1.89 -4.58
CA ALA A 86 -13.75 2.54 -5.89
C ALA A 86 -13.21 1.64 -7.01
N PRO A 87 -13.80 0.46 -7.25
CA PRO A 87 -13.30 -0.49 -8.25
C PRO A 87 -13.28 0.11 -9.66
N ASP A 88 -14.27 0.93 -10.02
CA ASP A 88 -14.34 1.57 -11.34
C ASP A 88 -13.14 2.52 -11.55
N VAL A 89 -12.80 3.33 -10.54
CA VAL A 89 -11.62 4.21 -10.59
C VAL A 89 -10.32 3.41 -10.71
N VAL A 90 -10.22 2.28 -10.01
CA VAL A 90 -9.07 1.37 -10.12
C VAL A 90 -8.93 0.85 -11.55
N MET A 91 -10.05 0.46 -12.17
CA MET A 91 -10.05 -0.02 -13.56
C MET A 91 -9.72 1.09 -14.56
N ASP A 92 -10.26 2.29 -14.37
CA ASP A 92 -9.94 3.45 -15.23
C ASP A 92 -8.43 3.77 -15.19
N VAL A 93 -7.84 3.78 -14.00
CA VAL A 93 -6.40 4.00 -13.82
C VAL A 93 -5.59 2.86 -14.46
N TYR A 94 -5.99 1.61 -14.25
CA TYR A 94 -5.32 0.45 -14.83
C TYR A 94 -5.34 0.50 -16.36
N GLU A 95 -6.50 0.77 -16.95
CA GLU A 95 -6.63 0.88 -18.40
C GLU A 95 -5.81 2.05 -18.99
N ASP A 96 -5.76 3.18 -18.27
CA ASP A 96 -4.93 4.30 -18.68
C ASP A 96 -3.44 3.96 -18.64
N LEU A 97 -2.98 3.29 -17.59
CA LEU A 97 -1.60 2.78 -17.49
C LEU A 97 -1.30 1.79 -18.63
N CYS A 98 -2.22 0.85 -18.92
CA CYS A 98 -2.04 -0.11 -20.02
C CYS A 98 -1.91 0.55 -21.39
N ARG A 99 -2.57 1.69 -21.60
CA ARG A 99 -2.50 2.44 -22.88
C ARG A 99 -1.23 3.27 -23.02
N ARG A 100 -0.71 3.82 -21.91
CA ARG A 100 0.33 4.86 -21.95
C ARG A 100 1.69 4.41 -21.49
N VAL A 101 1.78 3.29 -20.76
CA VAL A 101 3.05 2.77 -20.24
C VAL A 101 3.53 1.61 -21.13
N GLU A 102 4.75 1.72 -21.64
CA GLU A 102 5.34 0.70 -22.50
C GLU A 102 5.83 -0.53 -21.72
N GLY A 103 5.71 -1.71 -22.32
CA GLY A 103 6.21 -2.97 -21.78
C GLY A 103 5.19 -3.77 -20.98
N GLY A 104 3.94 -3.35 -21.00
CA GLY A 104 2.81 -4.04 -20.35
C GLY A 104 2.71 -3.76 -18.85
N VAL A 105 1.48 -3.73 -18.36
CA VAL A 105 1.13 -3.50 -16.94
C VAL A 105 0.23 -4.63 -16.47
N ALA A 106 0.75 -5.52 -15.63
CA ALA A 106 -0.06 -6.53 -14.95
C ALA A 106 -0.94 -5.89 -13.86
N LEU A 107 -1.96 -6.59 -13.38
CA LEU A 107 -2.82 -6.17 -12.27
C LEU A 107 -2.74 -7.18 -11.13
N ILE A 108 -2.46 -6.70 -9.92
CA ILE A 108 -2.66 -7.46 -8.69
C ILE A 108 -3.70 -6.74 -7.83
N LEU A 109 -4.81 -7.43 -7.54
CA LEU A 109 -5.78 -7.03 -6.52
C LEU A 109 -5.57 -7.91 -5.30
N GLY A 110 -5.23 -7.29 -4.18
CA GLY A 110 -4.92 -7.98 -2.94
C GLY A 110 -4.48 -7.00 -1.85
N CYS A 111 -4.12 -7.51 -0.69
CA CYS A 111 -3.59 -6.74 0.42
C CYS A 111 -2.06 -6.91 0.53
N CYS A 112 -1.35 -5.83 0.78
CA CYS A 112 0.11 -5.84 0.95
C CYS A 112 0.59 -6.42 2.29
N GLY A 113 -0.30 -6.77 3.21
CA GLY A 113 0.04 -7.32 4.52
C GLY A 113 0.39 -6.29 5.60
N ALA A 114 0.42 -5.00 5.31
CA ALA A 114 0.78 -3.98 6.29
C ALA A 114 -0.04 -4.06 7.59
N ILE A 115 -1.31 -4.46 7.52
CA ILE A 115 -2.17 -4.58 8.71
C ILE A 115 -1.72 -5.71 9.64
N SER A 116 -1.24 -6.83 9.11
CA SER A 116 -0.72 -7.92 9.95
C SER A 116 0.59 -7.51 10.64
N GLU A 117 1.45 -6.78 9.95
CA GLU A 117 2.65 -6.19 10.55
C GLU A 117 2.29 -5.20 11.65
N TRP A 118 1.35 -4.28 11.38
CA TRP A 118 0.87 -3.32 12.39
C TRP A 118 0.20 -3.98 13.60
N ALA A 119 -0.44 -5.13 13.40
CA ALA A 119 -1.03 -5.91 14.47
C ALA A 119 -0.03 -6.80 15.23
N GLY A 120 1.23 -6.84 14.82
CA GLY A 120 2.27 -7.69 15.42
C GLY A 120 2.13 -9.17 15.04
N ARG A 121 1.47 -9.48 13.91
CA ARG A 121 1.20 -10.84 13.42
C ARG A 121 2.22 -11.27 12.36
N TYR A 122 3.46 -11.46 12.77
CA TYR A 122 4.59 -11.79 11.87
C TYR A 122 4.33 -12.96 10.92
N GLU A 123 3.82 -14.08 11.45
CA GLU A 123 3.56 -15.26 10.61
C GLU A 123 2.54 -14.99 9.49
N MET A 124 1.57 -14.12 9.74
CA MET A 124 0.62 -13.71 8.71
C MET A 124 1.29 -12.79 7.68
N THR A 125 2.15 -11.89 8.13
CA THR A 125 2.93 -11.00 7.27
C THR A 125 3.85 -11.79 6.34
N GLU A 126 4.58 -12.77 6.87
CA GLU A 126 5.47 -13.64 6.08
C GLU A 126 4.70 -14.41 5.00
N LYS A 127 3.54 -14.97 5.33
CA LYS A 127 2.70 -15.68 4.34
C LYS A 127 2.25 -14.76 3.19
N VAL A 128 1.84 -13.53 3.50
CA VAL A 128 1.46 -12.56 2.47
C VAL A 128 2.66 -12.16 1.61
N ASN A 129 3.80 -11.91 2.25
CA ASN A 129 5.04 -11.55 1.54
C ASN A 129 5.48 -12.67 0.59
N GLU A 130 5.43 -13.92 1.04
CA GLU A 130 5.79 -15.08 0.23
C GLU A 130 4.82 -15.26 -0.96
N GLN A 131 3.52 -15.14 -0.73
CA GLN A 131 2.52 -15.17 -1.79
C GLN A 131 2.79 -14.10 -2.84
N LEU A 132 3.00 -12.84 -2.43
CA LEU A 132 3.26 -11.75 -3.36
C LEU A 132 4.55 -11.95 -4.15
N LYS A 133 5.64 -12.42 -3.52
CA LYS A 133 6.88 -12.77 -4.23
C LYS A 133 6.66 -13.84 -5.29
N GLN A 134 5.92 -14.88 -4.96
CA GLN A 134 5.61 -15.97 -5.91
C GLN A 134 4.78 -15.45 -7.10
N GLU A 135 3.81 -14.58 -6.87
CA GLU A 135 3.00 -14.00 -7.93
C GLU A 135 3.82 -13.02 -8.81
N LEU A 136 4.69 -12.20 -8.20
CA LEU A 136 5.60 -11.33 -8.96
C LEU A 136 6.55 -12.13 -9.84
N ALA A 137 7.12 -13.23 -9.33
CA ALA A 137 7.99 -14.11 -10.10
C ALA A 137 7.28 -14.72 -11.32
N LYS A 138 6.00 -15.08 -11.22
CA LYS A 138 5.19 -15.56 -12.36
C LYS A 138 5.02 -14.51 -13.45
N LEU A 139 5.02 -13.22 -13.07
CA LEU A 139 4.89 -12.08 -13.99
C LEU A 139 6.25 -11.62 -14.56
N GLY A 140 7.38 -12.25 -14.19
CA GLY A 140 8.71 -11.87 -14.59
C GLY A 140 9.38 -10.80 -13.75
N ASP A 141 9.02 -10.73 -12.45
CA ASP A 141 9.53 -9.77 -11.47
C ASP A 141 9.38 -8.29 -11.89
N PRO A 142 8.16 -7.84 -12.23
CA PRO A 142 7.92 -6.48 -12.70
C PRO A 142 8.18 -5.43 -11.62
N ALA A 143 8.46 -4.19 -12.02
CA ALA A 143 8.39 -3.06 -11.12
C ALA A 143 6.96 -2.80 -10.67
N ILE A 144 6.75 -2.43 -9.41
CA ILE A 144 5.42 -2.25 -8.82
C ILE A 144 5.01 -0.78 -8.89
N ILE A 145 3.84 -0.51 -9.48
CA ILE A 145 3.15 0.77 -9.41
C ILE A 145 2.11 0.68 -8.28
N ALA A 146 2.35 1.32 -7.16
CA ALA A 146 1.50 1.25 -5.98
C ALA A 146 0.52 2.41 -5.91
N GLY A 147 -0.77 2.11 -5.68
CA GLY A 147 -1.83 3.11 -5.49
C GLY A 147 -2.01 3.60 -4.05
N CYS A 148 -1.23 3.08 -3.10
CA CYS A 148 -1.35 3.39 -1.68
C CYS A 148 0.03 3.59 -1.05
N PRO A 149 0.27 4.70 -0.31
CA PRO A 149 1.57 4.94 0.34
C PRO A 149 1.98 3.87 1.35
N SER A 150 1.02 3.30 2.08
CA SER A 150 1.31 2.19 3.01
C SER A 150 1.71 0.92 2.28
N CYS A 151 1.05 0.62 1.14
CA CYS A 151 1.46 -0.49 0.28
C CYS A 151 2.84 -0.25 -0.32
N MET A 152 3.13 0.98 -0.77
CA MET A 152 4.43 1.33 -1.33
C MET A 152 5.56 1.03 -0.33
N LYS A 153 5.41 1.47 0.92
CA LYS A 153 6.37 1.19 1.99
C LYS A 153 6.51 -0.32 2.24
N GLN A 154 5.39 -1.00 2.47
CA GLN A 154 5.36 -2.43 2.78
C GLN A 154 5.99 -3.27 1.65
N LEU A 155 5.63 -3.00 0.41
CA LEU A 155 6.13 -3.74 -0.74
C LEU A 155 7.63 -3.50 -1.00
N LYS A 156 8.12 -2.27 -0.80
CA LYS A 156 9.57 -1.98 -0.85
C LYS A 156 10.36 -2.83 0.14
N GLU A 157 9.88 -2.94 1.37
CA GLU A 157 10.55 -3.68 2.45
C GLU A 157 10.44 -5.20 2.26
N SER A 158 9.32 -5.70 1.74
CA SER A 158 9.01 -7.13 1.74
C SER A 158 9.39 -7.87 0.46
N THR A 159 9.33 -7.23 -0.72
CA THR A 159 9.50 -7.93 -2.00
C THR A 159 10.89 -7.78 -2.61
N GLY A 160 11.59 -6.70 -2.29
CA GLY A 160 12.84 -6.33 -2.96
C GLY A 160 12.64 -5.76 -4.37
N ALA A 161 11.40 -5.64 -4.86
CA ALA A 161 11.09 -5.05 -6.15
C ALA A 161 11.27 -3.52 -6.13
N VAL A 162 11.43 -2.93 -7.30
CA VAL A 162 11.31 -1.48 -7.48
C VAL A 162 9.85 -1.10 -7.31
N VAL A 163 9.55 -0.19 -6.38
CA VAL A 163 8.18 0.25 -6.09
C VAL A 163 8.08 1.76 -6.24
N THR A 164 7.15 2.21 -7.07
CA THR A 164 6.90 3.62 -7.37
C THR A 164 5.43 3.93 -7.12
N GLY A 165 5.10 5.12 -6.64
CA GLY A 165 3.71 5.54 -6.48
C GLY A 165 3.05 5.82 -7.84
N VAL A 166 1.76 5.52 -7.97
CA VAL A 166 0.99 5.83 -9.18
C VAL A 166 1.03 7.33 -9.51
N TRP A 167 1.08 8.19 -8.51
CA TRP A 167 1.21 9.65 -8.68
C TRP A 167 2.53 10.06 -9.31
N GLU A 168 3.63 9.35 -9.04
CA GLU A 168 4.93 9.60 -9.67
C GLU A 168 4.88 9.22 -11.15
N ILE A 169 4.27 8.10 -11.47
CA ILE A 169 4.05 7.68 -12.86
C ILE A 169 3.17 8.70 -13.60
N LEU A 170 2.05 9.14 -13.00
CA LEU A 170 1.17 10.15 -13.59
C LEU A 170 1.86 11.51 -13.78
N LYS A 171 2.77 11.90 -12.89
CA LYS A 171 3.58 13.09 -13.07
C LYS A 171 4.54 12.95 -14.26
N GLU A 172 5.13 11.79 -14.45
CA GLU A 172 6.06 11.51 -15.55
C GLU A 172 5.36 11.46 -16.92
N ILE A 173 4.24 10.74 -17.01
CA ILE A 173 3.51 10.55 -18.27
C ILE A 173 2.43 11.60 -18.53
N GLY A 174 2.18 12.50 -17.59
CA GLY A 174 1.12 13.50 -17.61
C GLY A 174 -0.22 12.94 -17.11
N LEU A 175 -1.17 13.82 -16.81
CA LEU A 175 -2.55 13.43 -16.50
C LEU A 175 -3.30 12.98 -17.77
N PRO A 176 -4.32 12.12 -17.66
CA PRO A 176 -5.18 11.77 -18.78
C PRO A 176 -5.84 13.02 -19.40
N GLU A 177 -6.05 13.04 -20.73
CA GLU A 177 -6.73 14.16 -21.42
C GLU A 177 -8.15 14.43 -20.89
N THR A 178 -8.76 13.41 -20.28
CA THR A 178 -10.07 13.50 -19.62
C THR A 178 -10.03 14.09 -18.23
N ALA A 179 -8.83 14.28 -17.65
CA ALA A 179 -8.69 14.90 -16.33
C ALA A 179 -9.33 16.29 -16.29
N ARG A 180 -10.03 16.59 -15.21
CA ARG A 180 -10.68 17.89 -14.99
C ARG A 180 -10.26 18.40 -13.62
N GLY A 181 -9.87 19.66 -13.56
CA GLY A 181 -9.66 20.37 -12.32
C GLY A 181 -10.96 20.57 -11.55
N LEU A 182 -10.85 20.71 -10.25
CA LEU A 182 -11.98 21.10 -9.40
C LEU A 182 -12.02 22.62 -9.28
N GLU A 183 -13.18 23.22 -9.50
CA GLU A 183 -13.38 24.69 -9.37
C GLU A 183 -13.59 25.14 -7.91
N VAL A 184 -13.40 24.23 -6.95
CA VAL A 184 -13.61 24.47 -5.51
C VAL A 184 -12.32 24.18 -4.73
N PRO A 185 -12.07 24.90 -3.63
CA PRO A 185 -10.95 24.58 -2.74
C PRO A 185 -11.06 23.14 -2.22
N VAL A 186 -9.97 22.39 -2.26
CA VAL A 186 -9.88 21.03 -1.71
C VAL A 186 -8.89 21.00 -0.55
N ALA A 187 -9.20 20.22 0.47
CA ALA A 187 -8.28 19.93 1.55
C ALA A 187 -7.58 18.59 1.27
N ILE A 188 -6.25 18.60 1.32
CA ILE A 188 -5.45 17.38 1.14
C ILE A 188 -5.17 16.79 2.53
N HIS A 189 -5.56 15.52 2.72
CA HIS A 189 -5.18 14.75 3.90
C HIS A 189 -4.06 13.77 3.53
N ASP A 190 -2.84 14.06 3.95
CA ASP A 190 -1.73 13.15 3.76
C ASP A 190 -1.94 11.87 4.58
N ALA A 191 -1.94 10.74 3.90
CA ALA A 191 -2.10 9.44 4.55
C ALA A 191 -0.99 9.17 5.58
N CYS A 192 -1.29 8.39 6.63
CA CYS A 192 -0.29 8.04 7.65
C CYS A 192 0.97 7.39 7.04
N GLY A 193 0.82 6.60 5.98
CA GLY A 193 1.94 5.98 5.26
C GLY A 193 2.82 6.95 4.47
N ALA A 194 2.28 8.14 4.11
CA ALA A 194 3.03 9.21 3.43
C ALA A 194 3.52 10.29 4.39
N ARG A 195 3.27 10.16 5.69
CA ARG A 195 3.71 11.15 6.67
C ARG A 195 5.22 11.12 6.81
N GLY A 196 5.85 12.25 6.56
CA GLY A 196 7.31 12.35 6.52
C GLY A 196 7.94 12.03 5.14
N ASP A 197 7.16 11.58 4.18
CA ASP A 197 7.57 11.45 2.78
C ASP A 197 7.17 12.70 1.99
N VAL A 198 8.02 13.72 2.10
CA VAL A 198 7.80 15.02 1.46
C VAL A 198 7.72 14.88 -0.07
N HIS A 199 8.49 13.98 -0.65
CA HIS A 199 8.48 13.76 -2.10
C HIS A 199 7.10 13.28 -2.59
N THR A 200 6.53 12.27 -1.94
CA THR A 200 5.16 11.80 -2.24
C THR A 200 4.14 12.92 -2.05
N GLN A 201 4.24 13.68 -0.94
CA GLN A 201 3.31 14.76 -0.65
C GLN A 201 3.36 15.87 -1.70
N ASP A 202 4.55 16.32 -2.09
CA ASP A 202 4.75 17.37 -3.08
C ASP A 202 4.29 16.92 -4.47
N THR A 203 4.63 15.68 -4.87
CA THR A 203 4.18 15.10 -6.15
C THR A 203 2.65 15.07 -6.26
N ILE A 204 1.94 14.66 -5.20
CA ILE A 204 0.48 14.68 -5.19
C ILE A 204 -0.06 16.11 -5.31
N ARG A 205 0.53 17.08 -4.62
CA ARG A 205 0.11 18.50 -4.70
C ARG A 205 0.31 19.09 -6.09
N GLU A 206 1.43 18.78 -6.72
CA GLU A 206 1.71 19.22 -8.09
C GLU A 206 0.72 18.65 -9.13
N LEU A 207 0.22 17.43 -8.92
CA LEU A 207 -0.80 16.85 -9.80
C LEU A 207 -2.20 17.49 -9.62
N LEU A 208 -2.45 18.17 -8.51
CA LEU A 208 -3.73 18.78 -8.17
C LEU A 208 -3.79 20.28 -8.48
N THR A 209 -2.68 20.86 -8.92
CA THR A 209 -2.59 22.29 -9.31
C THR A 209 -2.56 22.44 -10.82
#